data_d97f78e94bf7c512e867b1e5bf879d61
#
_entry.id   d97f78e94bf7c512e867b1e5bf879d61
#
_cell.length_a   1.000
_cell.length_b   1.000
_cell.length_c   1.000
_cell.angle_alpha   90.00
_cell.angle_beta   90.00
_cell.angle_gamma   90.00
#
_symmetry.space_group_name_H-M   'P 1'
#
loop_
_entity.id
_entity.type
_entity.pdbx_description
1 polymer ?
#
loop_
_entity_poly.entity_id
_entity_poly.type
_entity_poly.pdbx_seq_one_letter_code
_entity_poly.pdbx_strand_id
1 'polypeptide(L)'
;MDALHYLGLLVSILLIVYQHIRRNKIQPKNLPPSPPSLPIIGHFHLLKMPMSQTLTNLCNKYGPILLLQVGSRPTLVVSSRSAIEECLTKNDIIFANRPLLPSRGQEKEKIFTNIGAPYGEHWRNLRRVYALEIFSPRRLLLSANIRTEEIRFMAKHLFQSSFKDVQKVDVKSLLYKLDFNIVIRMVAGKRCFEEDEMNTDIAKDKLDELNQTFTPLMPTALGDYFPFLRWFTFYGAEQKIRKLRRKRDDFAQALLDEQRKADRKIVPTLIDSLLKLQESEPEFYNDNVIKGIVQALLIAGPHTTVTTMELVVSRMITHSEVFKTARDEIDKHVGLSRLIEDADLVNLPYLHCTINETLRLDQVVRVLPPHESSEECTVGGYHVPGGTQLLINVWSVHMDPELWEDPDKFKPERFLMCEEEQVGCKFLPFGSGRRQCPGAGLAMRLMALSLGTLIHCFDWEKAEERPFKIIFRPREKLTKVLAQL
;
A
#
# COMPACT_ATOMS: atom_id res chain seq x y z
N MET A 1 4.53 -49.77 20.99
CA MET A 1 5.47 -48.76 20.44
C MET A 1 6.84 -49.09 21.01
N ASP A 2 7.73 -49.47 20.16
CA ASP A 2 8.98 -50.13 20.54
C ASP A 2 10.02 -49.12 21.08
N ALA A 3 10.87 -49.59 22.02
CA ALA A 3 11.98 -48.84 22.62
C ALA A 3 12.85 -48.12 21.57
N LEU A 4 12.92 -48.66 20.35
CA LEU A 4 13.60 -48.04 19.21
C LEU A 4 13.03 -46.71 18.77
N HIS A 5 11.68 -46.54 18.85
CA HIS A 5 11.02 -45.27 18.49
C HIS A 5 11.30 -44.18 19.53
N TYR A 6 11.30 -44.54 20.82
CA TYR A 6 11.64 -43.60 21.91
C TYR A 6 13.13 -43.18 21.80
N LEU A 7 14.01 -44.11 21.49
CA LEU A 7 15.43 -43.84 21.30
C LEU A 7 15.64 -42.89 20.11
N GLY A 8 14.97 -43.12 18.98
CA GLY A 8 15.03 -42.26 17.79
C GLY A 8 14.53 -40.87 18.09
N LEU A 9 13.43 -40.72 18.86
CA LEU A 9 12.89 -39.43 19.28
C LEU A 9 13.86 -38.68 20.20
N LEU A 10 14.45 -39.39 21.18
CA LEU A 10 15.44 -38.80 22.08
C LEU A 10 16.69 -38.31 21.35
N VAL A 11 17.23 -39.13 20.43
CA VAL A 11 18.38 -38.73 19.61
C VAL A 11 18.05 -37.54 18.72
N SER A 12 16.87 -37.49 18.14
CA SER A 12 16.41 -36.35 17.32
C SER A 12 16.32 -35.06 18.16
N ILE A 13 15.76 -35.15 19.39
CA ILE A 13 15.69 -34.02 20.32
C ILE A 13 17.11 -33.58 20.74
N LEU A 14 17.99 -34.50 21.06
CA LEU A 14 19.38 -34.18 21.42
C LEU A 14 20.14 -33.55 20.27
N LEU A 15 19.94 -33.99 19.03
CA LEU A 15 20.54 -33.37 17.83
C LEU A 15 20.01 -31.96 17.61
N ILE A 16 18.73 -31.73 17.80
CA ILE A 16 18.11 -30.40 17.69
C ILE A 16 18.68 -29.47 18.76
N VAL A 17 18.75 -29.94 20.01
CA VAL A 17 19.33 -29.18 21.13
C VAL A 17 20.83 -28.92 20.89
N TYR A 18 21.58 -29.92 20.41
CA TYR A 18 23.00 -29.75 20.08
C TYR A 18 23.21 -28.73 18.94
N GLN A 19 22.41 -28.81 17.87
CA GLN A 19 22.47 -27.83 16.77
C GLN A 19 22.11 -26.43 17.26
N HIS A 20 21.15 -26.31 18.17
CA HIS A 20 20.75 -25.02 18.75
C HIS A 20 21.88 -24.41 19.61
N ILE A 21 22.49 -25.23 20.48
CA ILE A 21 23.64 -24.82 21.32
C ILE A 21 24.85 -24.46 20.44
N ARG A 22 25.11 -25.23 19.37
CA ARG A 22 26.23 -24.96 18.46
C ARG A 22 26.02 -23.66 17.67
N ARG A 23 24.81 -23.39 17.19
CA ARG A 23 24.48 -22.10 16.55
C ARG A 23 24.69 -20.91 17.47
N ASN A 24 24.35 -21.05 18.75
CA ASN A 24 24.54 -19.98 19.73
C ASN A 24 26.02 -19.74 20.10
N LYS A 25 26.91 -20.72 19.87
CA LYS A 25 28.36 -20.58 20.18
C LYS A 25 29.16 -19.88 19.07
N ILE A 26 28.65 -19.79 17.82
CA ILE A 26 29.32 -19.15 16.69
C ILE A 26 28.55 -17.87 16.36
N GLN A 27 28.34 -17.00 17.36
CA GLN A 27 27.80 -15.67 17.07
C GLN A 27 28.95 -14.71 16.74
N PRO A 28 28.85 -13.98 15.60
CA PRO A 28 29.80 -12.89 15.35
C PRO A 28 29.73 -11.89 16.50
N LYS A 29 30.87 -11.30 16.84
CA LYS A 29 30.95 -10.22 17.85
C LYS A 29 30.07 -9.07 17.36
N ASN A 30 29.26 -8.51 18.29
CA ASN A 30 28.43 -7.31 18.05
C ASN A 30 27.17 -7.48 17.21
N LEU A 31 26.37 -8.55 17.45
CA LEU A 31 25.02 -8.65 16.91
C LEU A 31 24.05 -7.70 17.63
N PRO A 32 22.95 -7.26 16.97
CA PRO A 32 21.90 -6.51 17.64
C PRO A 32 21.32 -7.25 18.86
N PRO A 33 20.84 -6.53 19.88
CA PRO A 33 20.12 -7.12 21.00
C PRO A 33 19.00 -8.04 20.56
N SER A 34 18.74 -9.10 21.34
CA SER A 34 17.70 -10.08 21.03
C SER A 34 17.00 -10.52 22.32
N PRO A 35 15.65 -10.59 22.34
CA PRO A 35 14.91 -11.20 23.44
C PRO A 35 15.30 -12.69 23.62
N PRO A 36 14.97 -13.33 24.76
CA PRO A 36 15.07 -14.78 24.89
C PRO A 36 14.24 -15.51 23.83
N SER A 37 14.87 -16.43 23.11
CA SER A 37 14.24 -17.22 22.05
C SER A 37 13.83 -18.62 22.52
N LEU A 38 12.74 -19.14 21.98
CA LEU A 38 12.34 -20.54 22.21
C LEU A 38 12.98 -21.46 21.14
N PRO A 39 13.28 -22.72 21.47
CA PRO A 39 13.75 -23.69 20.48
C PRO A 39 12.77 -23.81 19.32
N ILE A 40 13.28 -23.99 18.09
CA ILE A 40 12.53 -24.18 16.84
C ILE A 40 11.75 -22.93 16.40
N ILE A 41 10.87 -22.40 17.25
CA ILE A 41 10.00 -21.28 16.88
C ILE A 41 10.66 -19.92 17.02
N GLY A 42 11.82 -19.84 17.71
CA GLY A 42 12.52 -18.59 17.95
C GLY A 42 11.64 -17.58 18.69
N HIS A 43 11.48 -16.40 18.11
CA HIS A 43 10.68 -15.30 18.65
C HIS A 43 9.28 -15.22 18.06
N PHE A 44 8.84 -16.21 17.25
CA PHE A 44 7.53 -16.18 16.60
C PHE A 44 6.38 -15.99 17.60
N HIS A 45 6.49 -16.57 18.79
CA HIS A 45 5.50 -16.45 19.88
C HIS A 45 5.32 -15.02 20.40
N LEU A 46 6.30 -14.13 20.17
CA LEU A 46 6.24 -12.73 20.57
C LEU A 46 5.49 -11.87 19.55
N LEU A 47 5.37 -12.32 18.31
CA LEU A 47 4.75 -11.57 17.22
C LEU A 47 3.24 -11.67 17.25
N LYS A 48 2.60 -10.67 17.87
CA LYS A 48 1.14 -10.55 18.00
C LYS A 48 0.61 -9.43 17.10
N MET A 49 -0.64 -9.52 16.71
CA MET A 49 -1.32 -8.45 16.01
C MET A 49 -1.90 -7.41 16.99
N PRO A 50 -1.83 -6.12 16.72
CA PRO A 50 -1.19 -5.47 15.56
C PRO A 50 0.34 -5.52 15.62
N MET A 51 0.97 -5.91 14.51
CA MET A 51 2.43 -6.11 14.43
C MET A 51 3.22 -4.86 14.85
N SER A 52 2.82 -3.67 14.40
CA SER A 52 3.50 -2.41 14.70
C SER A 52 3.62 -2.14 16.20
N GLN A 53 2.54 -2.34 16.97
CA GLN A 53 2.55 -2.18 18.43
C GLN A 53 3.45 -3.21 19.11
N THR A 54 3.37 -4.45 18.67
CA THR A 54 4.22 -5.53 19.21
C THR A 54 5.70 -5.20 18.98
N LEU A 55 6.07 -4.78 17.78
CA LEU A 55 7.45 -4.39 17.47
C LEU A 55 7.89 -3.18 18.29
N THR A 56 7.03 -2.16 18.44
CA THR A 56 7.33 -1.00 19.28
C THR A 56 7.58 -1.40 20.74
N ASN A 57 6.73 -2.25 21.31
CA ASN A 57 6.89 -2.71 22.69
C ASN A 57 8.20 -3.50 22.88
N LEU A 58 8.58 -4.32 21.90
CA LEU A 58 9.85 -5.04 21.92
C LEU A 58 11.04 -4.06 21.82
N CYS A 59 10.95 -3.08 20.93
CA CYS A 59 11.99 -2.08 20.75
C CYS A 59 12.15 -1.17 21.99
N ASN A 60 11.06 -0.80 22.63
CA ASN A 60 11.12 -0.04 23.90
C ASN A 60 11.81 -0.81 25.02
N LYS A 61 11.69 -2.15 25.02
CA LYS A 61 12.28 -3.00 26.06
C LYS A 61 13.74 -3.36 25.80
N TYR A 62 14.11 -3.61 24.55
CA TYR A 62 15.40 -4.20 24.19
C TYR A 62 16.29 -3.28 23.35
N GLY A 63 15.77 -2.14 22.90
CA GLY A 63 16.46 -1.17 22.05
C GLY A 63 15.85 -1.01 20.66
N PRO A 64 16.14 0.08 19.95
CA PRO A 64 15.48 0.44 18.68
C PRO A 64 15.93 -0.40 17.47
N ILE A 65 16.94 -1.25 17.65
CA ILE A 65 17.48 -2.18 16.65
C ILE A 65 17.52 -3.55 17.29
N LEU A 66 16.75 -4.51 16.78
CA LEU A 66 16.63 -5.85 17.34
C LEU A 66 16.90 -6.91 16.28
N LEU A 67 17.57 -7.98 16.65
CA LEU A 67 17.67 -9.18 15.83
C LEU A 67 16.76 -10.28 16.39
N LEU A 68 15.70 -10.59 15.67
CA LEU A 68 14.78 -11.67 16.01
C LEU A 68 15.07 -12.91 15.15
N GLN A 69 14.91 -14.08 15.73
CA GLN A 69 14.84 -15.34 15.00
C GLN A 69 13.36 -15.70 14.82
N VAL A 70 12.80 -15.55 13.63
CA VAL A 70 11.40 -15.90 13.35
C VAL A 70 11.36 -17.23 12.60
N GLY A 71 11.14 -18.30 13.35
CA GLY A 71 11.33 -19.64 12.82
C GLY A 71 12.75 -19.84 12.26
N SER A 72 12.89 -20.17 10.98
CA SER A 72 14.17 -20.35 10.31
C SER A 72 14.84 -19.06 9.81
N ARG A 73 14.19 -17.88 9.95
CA ARG A 73 14.63 -16.62 9.33
C ARG A 73 15.16 -15.62 10.36
N PRO A 74 16.43 -15.17 10.24
CA PRO A 74 16.91 -14.02 10.97
C PRO A 74 16.17 -12.77 10.47
N THR A 75 15.70 -11.96 11.40
CA THR A 75 14.86 -10.78 11.12
C THR A 75 15.35 -9.59 11.93
N LEU A 76 15.92 -8.60 11.26
CA LEU A 76 16.26 -7.30 11.83
C LEU A 76 15.01 -6.44 11.94
N VAL A 77 14.75 -5.88 13.10
CA VAL A 77 13.68 -4.91 13.34
C VAL A 77 14.32 -3.56 13.63
N VAL A 78 13.92 -2.52 12.92
CA VAL A 78 14.35 -1.15 13.15
C VAL A 78 13.14 -0.25 13.41
N SER A 79 13.25 0.62 14.43
CA SER A 79 12.16 1.48 14.90
C SER A 79 12.59 2.91 15.25
N SER A 80 13.87 3.27 15.14
CA SER A 80 14.33 4.65 15.29
C SER A 80 14.60 5.31 13.95
N ARG A 81 14.42 6.64 13.88
CA ARG A 81 14.69 7.46 12.69
C ARG A 81 16.08 7.19 12.12
N SER A 82 17.13 7.23 12.96
CA SER A 82 18.52 7.06 12.52
C SER A 82 18.80 5.69 11.92
N ALA A 83 18.28 4.61 12.55
CA ALA A 83 18.46 3.25 12.03
C ALA A 83 17.70 3.04 10.72
N ILE A 84 16.48 3.58 10.59
CA ILE A 84 15.69 3.54 9.36
C ILE A 84 16.41 4.29 8.25
N GLU A 85 16.91 5.48 8.53
CA GLU A 85 17.67 6.29 7.58
C GLU A 85 18.93 5.56 7.11
N GLU A 86 19.71 4.96 8.01
CA GLU A 86 20.88 4.17 7.66
C GLU A 86 20.54 2.98 6.74
N CYS A 87 19.42 2.28 7.02
CA CYS A 87 18.94 1.17 6.18
C CYS A 87 18.49 1.60 4.79
N LEU A 88 17.82 2.76 4.67
CA LEU A 88 17.19 3.23 3.43
C LEU A 88 18.06 4.21 2.62
N THR A 89 19.25 4.58 3.12
CA THR A 89 20.22 5.44 2.42
C THR A 89 21.54 4.72 2.24
N LYS A 90 22.37 4.62 3.27
CA LYS A 90 23.71 4.01 3.24
C LYS A 90 23.67 2.54 2.81
N ASN A 91 22.71 1.76 3.36
CA ASN A 91 22.55 0.33 3.10
C ASN A 91 21.40 0.05 2.12
N ASP A 92 20.90 1.06 1.39
CA ASP A 92 19.71 0.95 0.53
C ASP A 92 19.83 -0.16 -0.52
N ILE A 93 20.98 -0.30 -1.17
CA ILE A 93 21.22 -1.37 -2.16
C ILE A 93 21.19 -2.74 -1.49
N ILE A 94 21.85 -2.88 -0.33
CA ILE A 94 21.94 -4.12 0.42
C ILE A 94 20.53 -4.60 0.82
N PHE A 95 19.68 -3.71 1.29
CA PHE A 95 18.29 -4.01 1.68
C PHE A 95 17.27 -3.85 0.55
N ALA A 96 17.71 -3.63 -0.69
CA ALA A 96 16.78 -3.50 -1.80
C ALA A 96 16.10 -4.81 -2.21
N ASN A 97 16.51 -5.97 -1.71
CA ASN A 97 15.86 -7.24 -2.01
C ASN A 97 14.53 -7.43 -1.25
N ARG A 98 13.75 -8.38 -1.75
CA ARG A 98 12.53 -8.89 -1.10
C ARG A 98 12.75 -10.36 -0.71
N PRO A 99 12.28 -10.77 0.48
CA PRO A 99 12.38 -12.16 0.90
C PRO A 99 11.69 -13.09 -0.10
N LEU A 100 12.41 -14.10 -0.56
CA LEU A 100 11.82 -15.15 -1.35
C LEU A 100 11.07 -16.09 -0.41
N LEU A 101 9.76 -15.91 -0.33
CA LEU A 101 8.89 -16.73 0.50
C LEU A 101 8.35 -17.91 -0.33
N PRO A 102 8.51 -19.15 0.13
CA PRO A 102 8.01 -20.33 -0.56
C PRO A 102 6.51 -20.33 -0.84
N SER A 103 5.70 -19.75 0.06
CA SER A 103 4.26 -19.56 -0.16
C SER A 103 3.93 -18.72 -1.39
N ARG A 104 4.86 -17.88 -1.80
CA ARG A 104 4.75 -17.12 -3.06
C ARG A 104 5.03 -18.00 -4.28
N GLY A 105 5.43 -19.27 -4.08
CA GLY A 105 5.64 -20.33 -5.07
C GLY A 105 7.01 -20.28 -5.75
N GLN A 106 7.43 -21.42 -6.30
CA GLN A 106 8.73 -21.59 -6.96
C GLN A 106 8.74 -21.19 -8.45
N GLU A 107 7.59 -20.84 -9.02
CA GLU A 107 7.49 -20.54 -10.44
C GLU A 107 8.22 -19.23 -10.77
N LYS A 108 9.12 -19.31 -11.73
CA LYS A 108 9.87 -18.18 -12.30
C LYS A 108 8.95 -17.04 -12.80
N GLU A 109 7.67 -17.35 -13.06
CA GLU A 109 6.63 -16.44 -13.53
C GLU A 109 6.18 -15.37 -12.51
N LYS A 110 6.60 -15.47 -11.23
CA LYS A 110 6.09 -14.62 -10.12
C LYS A 110 6.91 -13.37 -9.86
N ILE A 111 7.98 -13.20 -10.58
CA ILE A 111 8.94 -12.09 -10.42
C ILE A 111 8.52 -10.86 -11.26
N PHE A 112 7.40 -10.95 -11.98
CA PHE A 112 7.00 -9.91 -12.96
C PHE A 112 6.46 -8.62 -12.32
N THR A 113 6.27 -8.54 -11.00
CA THR A 113 5.80 -7.33 -10.34
C THR A 113 6.93 -6.55 -9.69
N ASN A 114 6.91 -5.23 -9.82
CA ASN A 114 7.84 -4.34 -9.14
C ASN A 114 7.86 -4.52 -7.60
N ILE A 115 6.72 -4.91 -7.02
CA ILE A 115 6.57 -5.07 -5.56
C ILE A 115 7.37 -6.27 -5.05
N GLY A 116 7.34 -7.39 -5.76
CA GLY A 116 7.88 -8.68 -5.30
C GLY A 116 9.21 -9.09 -5.92
N ALA A 117 9.63 -8.46 -7.02
CA ALA A 117 10.87 -8.81 -7.71
C ALA A 117 12.10 -8.57 -6.83
N PRO A 118 13.11 -9.47 -6.81
CA PRO A 118 14.42 -9.19 -6.24
C PRO A 118 15.07 -7.98 -6.90
N TYR A 119 15.98 -7.32 -6.18
CA TYR A 119 16.75 -6.23 -6.76
C TYR A 119 17.71 -6.76 -7.82
N GLY A 120 17.66 -6.19 -9.01
CA GLY A 120 18.46 -6.63 -10.15
C GLY A 120 18.02 -5.91 -11.43
N GLU A 121 18.48 -6.38 -12.57
CA GLU A 121 18.20 -5.76 -13.87
C GLU A 121 16.70 -5.76 -14.18
N HIS A 122 16.02 -6.89 -14.00
CA HIS A 122 14.58 -7.01 -14.19
C HIS A 122 13.80 -5.97 -13.35
N TRP A 123 14.12 -5.87 -12.04
CA TRP A 123 13.48 -4.88 -11.17
C TRP A 123 13.76 -3.44 -11.62
N ARG A 124 15.01 -3.14 -12.02
CA ARG A 124 15.36 -1.79 -12.51
C ARG A 124 14.57 -1.42 -13.78
N ASN A 125 14.41 -2.37 -14.70
CA ASN A 125 13.62 -2.17 -15.91
C ASN A 125 12.14 -1.95 -15.59
N LEU A 126 11.54 -2.76 -14.70
CA LEU A 126 10.19 -2.50 -14.22
C LEU A 126 10.08 -1.11 -13.57
N ARG A 127 11.02 -0.73 -12.71
CA ARG A 127 11.02 0.58 -12.04
C ARG A 127 11.09 1.72 -13.05
N ARG A 128 11.86 1.56 -14.12
CA ARG A 128 11.94 2.54 -15.23
C ARG A 128 10.59 2.69 -15.92
N VAL A 129 9.88 1.60 -16.19
CA VAL A 129 8.51 1.65 -16.76
C VAL A 129 7.57 2.43 -15.86
N TYR A 130 7.54 2.13 -14.56
CA TYR A 130 6.71 2.88 -13.62
C TYR A 130 7.04 4.37 -13.61
N ALA A 131 8.33 4.72 -13.64
CA ALA A 131 8.78 6.10 -13.61
C ALA A 131 8.47 6.88 -14.91
N LEU A 132 8.58 6.25 -16.08
CA LEU A 132 8.47 6.92 -17.36
C LEU A 132 7.07 6.82 -17.97
N GLU A 133 6.49 5.61 -17.96
CA GLU A 133 5.25 5.33 -18.69
C GLU A 133 3.98 5.47 -17.83
N ILE A 134 4.11 5.53 -16.49
CA ILE A 134 2.93 5.56 -15.61
C ILE A 134 2.91 6.83 -14.76
N PHE A 135 3.97 7.10 -14.00
CA PHE A 135 3.99 8.12 -12.95
C PHE A 135 4.85 9.34 -13.28
N SER A 136 5.37 9.47 -14.52
CA SER A 136 6.07 10.70 -14.92
C SER A 136 5.11 11.90 -14.88
N PRO A 137 5.60 13.12 -14.61
CA PRO A 137 4.78 14.34 -14.63
C PRO A 137 3.97 14.49 -15.92
N ARG A 138 4.58 14.15 -17.06
CA ARG A 138 3.90 14.16 -18.36
C ARG A 138 2.72 13.18 -18.42
N ARG A 139 2.90 11.94 -17.94
CA ARG A 139 1.85 10.92 -17.93
C ARG A 139 0.73 11.26 -16.97
N LEU A 140 1.06 11.81 -15.79
CA LEU A 140 0.08 12.30 -14.84
C LEU A 140 -0.74 13.45 -15.42
N LEU A 141 -0.14 14.35 -16.18
CA LEU A 141 -0.84 15.43 -16.86
C LEU A 141 -1.77 14.88 -17.96
N LEU A 142 -1.30 13.98 -18.82
CA LEU A 142 -2.13 13.34 -19.86
C LEU A 142 -3.34 12.59 -19.30
N SER A 143 -3.24 12.04 -18.09
CA SER A 143 -4.35 11.35 -17.41
C SER A 143 -5.19 12.28 -16.51
N ALA A 144 -4.93 13.59 -16.46
CA ALA A 144 -5.67 14.52 -15.61
C ALA A 144 -7.18 14.53 -15.95
N ASN A 145 -7.52 14.54 -17.25
CA ASN A 145 -8.91 14.51 -17.69
C ASN A 145 -9.66 13.27 -17.18
N ILE A 146 -9.01 12.09 -17.16
CA ILE A 146 -9.61 10.86 -16.62
C ILE A 146 -10.01 11.05 -15.16
N ARG A 147 -9.12 11.61 -14.34
CA ARG A 147 -9.40 11.87 -12.92
C ARG A 147 -10.52 12.88 -12.75
N THR A 148 -10.45 13.99 -13.46
CA THR A 148 -11.47 15.05 -13.40
C THR A 148 -12.85 14.54 -13.82
N GLU A 149 -12.94 13.78 -14.90
CA GLU A 149 -14.20 13.23 -15.40
C GLU A 149 -14.82 12.23 -14.42
N GLU A 150 -14.03 11.31 -13.86
CA GLU A 150 -14.54 10.33 -12.90
C GLU A 150 -14.94 10.98 -11.58
N ILE A 151 -14.26 12.02 -11.13
CA ILE A 151 -14.64 12.76 -9.92
C ILE A 151 -15.89 13.61 -10.16
N ARG A 152 -16.04 14.23 -11.33
CA ARG A 152 -17.28 14.89 -11.73
C ARG A 152 -18.44 13.89 -11.79
N PHE A 153 -18.20 12.72 -12.34
CA PHE A 153 -19.17 11.61 -12.37
C PHE A 153 -19.61 11.19 -10.96
N MET A 154 -18.67 11.03 -10.01
CA MET A 154 -18.99 10.78 -8.60
C MET A 154 -19.81 11.91 -7.99
N ALA A 155 -19.43 13.18 -8.21
CA ALA A 155 -20.14 14.33 -7.67
C ALA A 155 -21.56 14.46 -8.23
N LYS A 156 -21.75 14.24 -9.55
CA LYS A 156 -23.06 14.17 -10.22
C LYS A 156 -23.93 13.09 -9.60
N HIS A 157 -23.38 11.89 -9.43
CA HIS A 157 -24.11 10.76 -8.86
C HIS A 157 -24.61 11.04 -7.43
N LEU A 158 -23.75 11.63 -6.57
CA LEU A 158 -24.14 12.05 -5.22
C LEU A 158 -25.22 13.15 -5.25
N PHE A 159 -25.09 14.10 -6.17
CA PHE A 159 -26.05 15.18 -6.33
C PHE A 159 -27.42 14.66 -6.74
N GLN A 160 -27.49 13.83 -7.77
CA GLN A 160 -28.74 13.23 -8.24
C GLN A 160 -29.40 12.33 -7.18
N SER A 161 -28.58 11.58 -6.43
CA SER A 161 -29.06 10.71 -5.36
C SER A 161 -29.67 11.48 -4.19
N SER A 162 -29.22 12.71 -3.94
CA SER A 162 -29.71 13.58 -2.84
C SER A 162 -31.16 14.04 -3.00
N PHE A 163 -31.72 13.98 -4.22
CA PHE A 163 -33.13 14.35 -4.50
C PHE A 163 -34.11 13.19 -4.31
N LYS A 164 -33.63 11.94 -4.25
CA LYS A 164 -34.51 10.76 -4.21
C LYS A 164 -34.93 10.40 -2.79
N ASP A 165 -34.04 10.55 -1.83
CA ASP A 165 -34.25 10.37 -0.37
C ASP A 165 -32.95 10.72 0.37
N VAL A 166 -32.99 10.82 1.70
CA VAL A 166 -31.78 11.02 2.51
C VAL A 166 -30.91 9.74 2.42
N GLN A 167 -30.11 9.66 1.36
CA GLN A 167 -29.33 8.47 1.08
C GLN A 167 -28.10 8.38 1.96
N LYS A 168 -27.99 7.32 2.75
CA LYS A 168 -26.81 6.97 3.54
C LYS A 168 -25.80 6.28 2.64
N VAL A 169 -24.75 6.99 2.27
CA VAL A 169 -23.71 6.52 1.34
C VAL A 169 -22.63 5.75 2.09
N ASP A 170 -22.34 4.53 1.66
CA ASP A 170 -21.13 3.82 2.04
C ASP A 170 -19.93 4.45 1.34
N VAL A 171 -19.16 5.23 2.11
CA VAL A 171 -18.02 6.02 1.62
C VAL A 171 -16.97 5.13 0.98
N LYS A 172 -16.71 3.98 1.58
CA LYS A 172 -15.71 3.04 1.08
C LYS A 172 -16.09 2.50 -0.30
N SER A 173 -17.31 2.05 -0.47
CA SER A 173 -17.81 1.54 -1.75
C SER A 173 -17.82 2.63 -2.83
N LEU A 174 -18.22 3.85 -2.50
CA LEU A 174 -18.18 5.00 -3.41
C LEU A 174 -16.76 5.27 -3.92
N LEU A 175 -15.81 5.38 -2.99
CA LEU A 175 -14.41 5.67 -3.32
C LEU A 175 -13.73 4.52 -4.07
N TYR A 176 -14.09 3.26 -3.80
CA TYR A 176 -13.58 2.13 -4.58
C TYR A 176 -14.05 2.16 -6.03
N LYS A 177 -15.34 2.46 -6.28
CA LYS A 177 -15.86 2.58 -7.64
C LYS A 177 -15.13 3.69 -8.40
N LEU A 178 -14.95 4.85 -7.75
CA LEU A 178 -14.19 5.96 -8.31
C LEU A 178 -12.77 5.54 -8.69
N ASP A 179 -12.03 4.95 -7.74
CA ASP A 179 -10.61 4.67 -7.92
C ASP A 179 -10.39 3.53 -8.95
N PHE A 180 -11.23 2.48 -8.92
CA PHE A 180 -11.19 1.44 -9.95
C PHE A 180 -11.47 2.00 -11.34
N ASN A 181 -12.46 2.88 -11.49
CA ASN A 181 -12.72 3.52 -12.78
C ASN A 181 -11.52 4.32 -13.26
N ILE A 182 -10.91 5.12 -12.39
CA ILE A 182 -9.71 5.91 -12.75
C ILE A 182 -8.57 4.98 -13.19
N VAL A 183 -8.25 3.96 -12.39
CA VAL A 183 -7.13 3.06 -12.70
C VAL A 183 -7.40 2.26 -13.98
N ILE A 184 -8.58 1.69 -14.17
CA ILE A 184 -8.93 0.91 -15.38
C ILE A 184 -8.97 1.83 -16.61
N ARG A 185 -9.45 3.05 -16.51
CA ARG A 185 -9.39 4.02 -17.61
C ARG A 185 -7.97 4.40 -17.98
N MET A 186 -7.09 4.58 -17.01
CA MET A 186 -5.66 4.81 -17.27
C MET A 186 -5.00 3.59 -17.93
N VAL A 187 -5.38 2.39 -17.52
CA VAL A 187 -4.79 1.12 -18.00
C VAL A 187 -5.33 0.73 -19.38
N ALA A 188 -6.64 0.76 -19.57
CA ALA A 188 -7.34 0.19 -20.75
C ALA A 188 -8.37 1.14 -21.38
N GLY A 189 -8.55 2.37 -20.88
CA GLY A 189 -9.40 3.41 -21.48
C GLY A 189 -10.91 3.16 -21.40
N LYS A 190 -11.37 2.26 -20.53
CA LYS A 190 -12.78 1.95 -20.30
C LYS A 190 -13.16 2.08 -18.84
N ARG A 191 -14.42 2.31 -18.55
CA ARG A 191 -14.96 2.27 -17.19
C ARG A 191 -15.19 0.83 -16.72
N CYS A 192 -15.12 0.66 -15.42
CA CYS A 192 -15.54 -0.57 -14.76
C CYS A 192 -16.99 -0.47 -14.27
N PHE A 193 -17.41 0.71 -13.83
CA PHE A 193 -18.76 1.00 -13.33
C PHE A 193 -19.34 2.14 -14.15
N GLU A 194 -20.44 1.87 -14.86
CA GLU A 194 -21.18 2.85 -15.66
C GLU A 194 -22.25 3.57 -14.83
N GLU A 195 -22.85 4.64 -15.40
CA GLU A 195 -23.75 5.55 -14.68
C GLU A 195 -25.04 4.86 -14.22
N ASP A 196 -25.61 4.03 -15.06
CA ASP A 196 -26.83 3.28 -14.81
C ASP A 196 -26.66 2.12 -13.82
N GLU A 197 -25.42 1.64 -13.65
CA GLU A 197 -25.09 0.53 -12.76
C GLU A 197 -24.77 0.96 -11.30
N MET A 198 -24.44 2.23 -11.04
CA MET A 198 -23.81 2.68 -9.80
C MET A 198 -24.52 2.26 -8.49
N ASN A 199 -25.86 2.17 -8.50
CA ASN A 199 -26.66 1.81 -7.32
C ASN A 199 -27.31 0.43 -7.43
N THR A 200 -26.94 -0.37 -8.41
CA THR A 200 -27.50 -1.70 -8.63
C THR A 200 -26.83 -2.76 -7.77
N ASP A 201 -27.53 -3.85 -7.49
CA ASP A 201 -26.93 -5.03 -6.84
C ASP A 201 -25.83 -5.64 -7.72
N ILE A 202 -25.95 -5.55 -9.04
CA ILE A 202 -24.92 -5.98 -10.00
C ILE A 202 -23.60 -5.23 -9.76
N ALA A 203 -23.64 -3.89 -9.60
CA ALA A 203 -22.42 -3.11 -9.31
C ALA A 203 -21.84 -3.44 -7.95
N LYS A 204 -22.66 -3.80 -6.97
CA LYS A 204 -22.22 -4.22 -5.65
C LYS A 204 -21.50 -5.57 -5.71
N ASP A 205 -22.09 -6.56 -6.37
CA ASP A 205 -21.48 -7.88 -6.55
C ASP A 205 -20.16 -7.79 -7.33
N LYS A 206 -20.14 -6.98 -8.39
CA LYS A 206 -18.92 -6.67 -9.17
C LYS A 206 -17.85 -6.01 -8.33
N LEU A 207 -18.21 -5.05 -7.47
CA LEU A 207 -17.28 -4.40 -6.55
C LEU A 207 -16.69 -5.39 -5.54
N ASP A 208 -17.52 -6.25 -4.97
CA ASP A 208 -17.10 -7.27 -4.01
C ASP A 208 -16.17 -8.30 -4.67
N GLU A 209 -16.47 -8.71 -5.92
CA GLU A 209 -15.58 -9.59 -6.69
C GLU A 209 -14.23 -8.93 -6.99
N LEU A 210 -14.20 -7.66 -7.43
CA LEU A 210 -12.97 -6.91 -7.69
C LEU A 210 -12.16 -6.72 -6.41
N ASN A 211 -12.81 -6.35 -5.31
CA ASN A 211 -12.14 -6.22 -4.02
C ASN A 211 -11.52 -7.54 -3.57
N GLN A 212 -12.26 -8.65 -3.65
CA GLN A 212 -11.72 -9.97 -3.30
C GLN A 212 -10.57 -10.38 -4.24
N THR A 213 -10.66 -10.03 -5.52
CA THR A 213 -9.66 -10.38 -6.53
C THR A 213 -8.39 -9.57 -6.35
N PHE A 214 -8.47 -8.26 -6.10
CA PHE A 214 -7.32 -7.35 -6.07
C PHE A 214 -6.88 -6.93 -4.66
N THR A 215 -7.51 -7.41 -3.59
CA THR A 215 -6.99 -7.19 -2.23
C THR A 215 -5.56 -7.72 -2.10
N PRO A 216 -4.63 -6.91 -1.58
CA PRO A 216 -3.27 -7.37 -1.35
C PRO A 216 -3.23 -8.59 -0.43
N LEU A 217 -2.75 -9.71 -0.93
CA LEU A 217 -2.48 -10.87 -0.08
C LEU A 217 -1.14 -10.63 0.61
N MET A 218 -1.17 -10.61 1.92
CA MET A 218 0.02 -10.75 2.76
C MET A 218 0.08 -12.21 3.27
N PRO A 219 0.41 -13.18 2.41
CA PRO A 219 0.47 -14.56 2.85
C PRO A 219 1.73 -14.75 3.69
N THR A 220 1.60 -14.70 4.99
CA THR A 220 2.55 -15.27 5.92
C THR A 220 2.11 -16.70 6.19
N ALA A 221 2.42 -17.60 5.29
CA ALA A 221 2.19 -19.00 5.55
C ALA A 221 3.21 -19.46 6.60
N LEU A 222 2.76 -20.20 7.61
CA LEU A 222 3.65 -20.78 8.62
C LEU A 222 4.84 -21.53 7.99
N GLY A 223 4.63 -22.18 6.84
CA GLY A 223 5.67 -22.83 6.09
C GLY A 223 6.76 -21.93 5.52
N ASP A 224 6.57 -20.61 5.48
CA ASP A 224 7.62 -19.65 5.10
C ASP A 224 8.68 -19.52 6.19
N TYR A 225 8.27 -19.69 7.42
CA TYR A 225 9.11 -19.60 8.63
C TYR A 225 9.51 -20.97 9.16
N PHE A 226 8.68 -21.97 8.94
CA PHE A 226 8.86 -23.34 9.41
C PHE A 226 8.87 -24.32 8.23
N PRO A 227 10.02 -24.58 7.59
CA PRO A 227 10.10 -25.41 6.38
C PRO A 227 9.48 -26.81 6.53
N PHE A 228 9.56 -27.39 7.74
CA PHE A 228 8.98 -28.71 8.03
C PHE A 228 7.44 -28.74 7.99
N LEU A 229 6.78 -27.59 8.24
CA LEU A 229 5.31 -27.48 8.15
C LEU A 229 4.81 -27.44 6.71
N ARG A 230 5.67 -27.27 5.72
CA ARG A 230 5.26 -27.27 4.31
C ARG A 230 4.57 -28.57 3.90
N TRP A 231 4.93 -29.67 4.53
CA TRP A 231 4.34 -30.98 4.25
C TRP A 231 2.89 -31.10 4.76
N PHE A 232 2.49 -30.32 5.74
CA PHE A 232 1.21 -30.48 6.46
C PHE A 232 0.17 -29.38 6.20
N THR A 233 0.58 -28.15 5.87
CA THR A 233 -0.32 -26.98 5.95
C THR A 233 -0.71 -26.38 4.60
N PHE A 234 -0.16 -26.85 3.48
CA PHE A 234 -0.19 -26.10 2.22
C PHE A 234 -1.42 -26.30 1.33
N TYR A 235 -2.11 -27.43 1.41
CA TYR A 235 -3.06 -27.78 0.34
C TYR A 235 -4.22 -26.78 0.18
N GLY A 236 -4.86 -26.34 1.24
CA GLY A 236 -6.02 -25.45 1.13
C GLY A 236 -5.67 -23.96 0.88
N ALA A 237 -4.67 -23.42 1.58
CA ALA A 237 -4.25 -22.03 1.42
C ALA A 237 -3.59 -21.80 0.06
N GLU A 238 -2.77 -22.74 -0.39
CA GLU A 238 -2.11 -22.66 -1.70
C GLU A 238 -3.12 -22.72 -2.85
N GLN A 239 -4.13 -23.60 -2.77
CA GLN A 239 -5.20 -23.66 -3.77
C GLN A 239 -5.96 -22.34 -3.88
N LYS A 240 -6.29 -21.72 -2.73
CA LYS A 240 -6.97 -20.41 -2.69
C LYS A 240 -6.12 -19.32 -3.35
N ILE A 241 -4.82 -19.27 -3.03
CA ILE A 241 -3.88 -18.33 -3.64
C ILE A 241 -3.75 -18.58 -5.15
N ARG A 242 -3.65 -19.83 -5.58
CA ARG A 242 -3.57 -20.22 -7.00
C ARG A 242 -4.83 -19.82 -7.77
N LYS A 243 -6.02 -20.09 -7.20
CA LYS A 243 -7.31 -19.67 -7.79
C LYS A 243 -7.37 -18.14 -7.96
N LEU A 244 -6.93 -17.39 -6.94
CA LEU A 244 -6.93 -15.94 -7.00
C LEU A 244 -5.95 -15.40 -8.06
N ARG A 245 -4.77 -16.01 -8.17
CA ARG A 245 -3.80 -15.65 -9.23
C ARG A 245 -4.35 -15.87 -10.62
N ARG A 246 -5.00 -17.01 -10.85
CA ARG A 246 -5.67 -17.28 -12.14
C ARG A 246 -6.69 -16.19 -12.45
N LYS A 247 -7.59 -15.86 -11.52
CA LYS A 247 -8.56 -14.77 -11.73
C LYS A 247 -7.90 -13.45 -12.12
N ARG A 248 -6.78 -13.09 -11.48
CA ARG A 248 -6.01 -11.87 -11.81
C ARG A 248 -5.38 -11.94 -13.18
N ASP A 249 -4.82 -13.10 -13.51
CA ASP A 249 -4.19 -13.33 -14.82
C ASP A 249 -5.22 -13.30 -15.95
N ASP A 250 -6.35 -13.98 -15.79
CA ASP A 250 -7.46 -13.99 -16.73
C ASP A 250 -8.02 -12.57 -16.96
N PHE A 251 -8.17 -11.79 -15.88
CA PHE A 251 -8.62 -10.40 -15.97
C PHE A 251 -7.64 -9.52 -16.74
N ALA A 252 -6.35 -9.63 -16.44
CA ALA A 252 -5.31 -8.86 -17.13
C ALA A 252 -5.16 -9.29 -18.59
N GLN A 253 -5.28 -10.59 -18.88
CA GLN A 253 -5.27 -11.13 -20.24
C GLN A 253 -6.44 -10.60 -21.06
N ALA A 254 -7.65 -10.59 -20.49
CA ALA A 254 -8.82 -10.06 -21.17
C ALA A 254 -8.65 -8.58 -21.56
N LEU A 255 -8.08 -7.75 -20.67
CA LEU A 255 -7.76 -6.35 -20.97
C LEU A 255 -6.72 -6.23 -22.10
N LEU A 256 -5.71 -7.07 -22.10
CA LEU A 256 -4.65 -7.09 -23.12
C LEU A 256 -5.20 -7.49 -24.50
N ASP A 257 -6.03 -8.55 -24.55
CA ASP A 257 -6.63 -9.06 -25.78
C ASP A 257 -7.62 -8.06 -26.39
N GLU A 258 -8.39 -7.39 -25.54
CA GLU A 258 -9.31 -6.34 -25.96
C GLU A 258 -8.55 -5.16 -26.57
N GLN A 259 -7.47 -4.72 -25.93
CA GLN A 259 -6.68 -3.60 -26.39
C GLN A 259 -5.93 -3.89 -27.72
N ARG A 260 -5.53 -5.16 -27.94
CA ARG A 260 -4.94 -5.59 -29.21
C ARG A 260 -5.93 -5.55 -30.37
N LYS A 261 -7.21 -5.72 -30.10
CA LYS A 261 -8.30 -5.68 -31.10
C LYS A 261 -8.84 -4.27 -31.33
N ALA A 262 -8.57 -3.35 -30.42
CA ALA A 262 -9.08 -1.99 -30.50
C ALA A 262 -8.31 -1.16 -31.53
N ASP A 263 -9.02 -0.29 -32.26
CA ASP A 263 -8.37 0.70 -33.12
C ASP A 263 -7.54 1.68 -32.28
N ARG A 264 -6.45 2.20 -32.88
CA ARG A 264 -5.53 3.12 -32.22
C ARG A 264 -6.27 4.36 -31.71
N LYS A 265 -6.24 4.58 -30.40
CA LYS A 265 -6.86 5.73 -29.73
C LYS A 265 -6.01 7.00 -29.90
N ILE A 266 -6.68 8.16 -29.89
CA ILE A 266 -6.03 9.47 -29.93
C ILE A 266 -5.10 9.65 -28.71
N VAL A 267 -5.58 9.22 -27.53
CA VAL A 267 -4.77 9.21 -26.30
C VAL A 267 -4.45 7.76 -25.94
N PRO A 268 -3.17 7.35 -26.02
CA PRO A 268 -2.78 5.98 -25.75
C PRO A 268 -2.93 5.64 -24.27
N THR A 269 -3.51 4.48 -23.99
CA THR A 269 -3.59 3.89 -22.65
C THR A 269 -2.23 3.36 -22.21
N LEU A 270 -2.15 2.92 -20.94
CA LEU A 270 -0.94 2.25 -20.48
C LEU A 270 -0.65 0.97 -21.28
N ILE A 271 -1.68 0.14 -21.54
CA ILE A 271 -1.50 -1.08 -22.33
C ILE A 271 -1.00 -0.75 -23.74
N ASP A 272 -1.53 0.30 -24.39
CA ASP A 272 -1.02 0.73 -25.72
C ASP A 272 0.47 1.10 -25.69
N SER A 273 0.89 1.78 -24.61
CA SER A 273 2.31 2.14 -24.43
C SER A 273 3.18 0.91 -24.21
N LEU A 274 2.69 -0.06 -23.42
CA LEU A 274 3.41 -1.31 -23.14
C LEU A 274 3.48 -2.23 -24.38
N LEU A 275 2.44 -2.24 -25.22
CA LEU A 275 2.45 -2.98 -26.49
C LEU A 275 3.45 -2.40 -27.49
N LYS A 276 3.62 -1.07 -27.52
CA LYS A 276 4.67 -0.44 -28.32
C LYS A 276 6.07 -0.80 -27.82
N LEU A 277 6.25 -0.88 -26.49
CA LEU A 277 7.51 -1.35 -25.91
C LEU A 277 7.74 -2.84 -26.23
N GLN A 278 6.69 -3.65 -26.29
CA GLN A 278 6.78 -5.05 -26.71
C GLN A 278 7.25 -5.21 -28.15
N GLU A 279 6.80 -4.34 -29.07
CA GLU A 279 7.27 -4.33 -30.47
C GLU A 279 8.77 -4.01 -30.57
N SER A 280 9.29 -3.14 -29.70
CA SER A 280 10.70 -2.72 -29.74
C SER A 280 11.64 -3.61 -28.92
N GLU A 281 11.18 -4.14 -27.79
CA GLU A 281 11.96 -4.96 -26.84
C GLU A 281 11.17 -6.21 -26.41
N PRO A 282 10.84 -7.14 -27.33
CA PRO A 282 9.92 -8.28 -27.07
C PRO A 282 10.45 -9.28 -26.04
N GLU A 283 11.76 -9.39 -25.89
CA GLU A 283 12.38 -10.29 -24.92
C GLU A 283 12.05 -9.88 -23.47
N PHE A 284 12.00 -8.57 -23.20
CA PHE A 284 11.67 -8.07 -21.87
C PHE A 284 10.17 -7.84 -21.69
N TYR A 285 9.50 -7.14 -22.64
CA TYR A 285 8.09 -6.78 -22.52
C TYR A 285 7.16 -7.87 -23.08
N ASN A 286 7.30 -9.10 -22.61
CA ASN A 286 6.36 -10.16 -22.95
C ASN A 286 5.02 -10.00 -22.22
N ASP A 287 4.00 -10.75 -22.61
CA ASP A 287 2.64 -10.67 -22.05
C ASP A 287 2.62 -10.81 -20.52
N ASN A 288 3.46 -11.66 -19.96
CA ASN A 288 3.52 -11.86 -18.52
C ASN A 288 4.01 -10.61 -17.78
N VAL A 289 5.00 -9.90 -18.34
CA VAL A 289 5.48 -8.63 -17.78
C VAL A 289 4.38 -7.56 -17.87
N ILE A 290 3.71 -7.43 -19.02
CA ILE A 290 2.60 -6.48 -19.20
C ILE A 290 1.47 -6.78 -18.20
N LYS A 291 1.02 -8.04 -18.13
CA LYS A 291 0.01 -8.47 -17.16
C LYS A 291 0.44 -8.20 -15.71
N GLY A 292 1.70 -8.46 -15.40
CA GLY A 292 2.28 -8.20 -14.07
C GLY A 292 2.24 -6.72 -13.69
N ILE A 293 2.51 -5.81 -14.63
CA ILE A 293 2.42 -4.36 -14.42
C ILE A 293 0.96 -3.95 -14.17
N VAL A 294 0.01 -4.42 -15.00
CA VAL A 294 -1.43 -4.14 -14.84
C VAL A 294 -1.93 -4.65 -13.48
N GLN A 295 -1.64 -5.90 -13.14
CA GLN A 295 -2.03 -6.49 -11.86
C GLN A 295 -1.45 -5.72 -10.66
N ALA A 296 -0.19 -5.28 -10.73
CA ALA A 296 0.43 -4.53 -9.65
C ALA A 296 -0.28 -3.18 -9.40
N LEU A 297 -0.72 -2.49 -10.44
CA LEU A 297 -1.49 -1.25 -10.31
C LEU A 297 -2.86 -1.50 -9.65
N LEU A 298 -3.57 -2.53 -10.07
CA LEU A 298 -4.89 -2.87 -9.53
C LEU A 298 -4.82 -3.39 -8.08
N ILE A 299 -3.73 -4.06 -7.70
CA ILE A 299 -3.54 -4.58 -6.33
C ILE A 299 -3.09 -3.46 -5.37
N ALA A 300 -2.17 -2.60 -5.80
CA ALA A 300 -1.54 -1.63 -4.90
C ALA A 300 -2.29 -0.30 -4.84
N GLY A 301 -2.91 0.14 -5.93
CA GLY A 301 -3.54 1.47 -6.05
C GLY A 301 -4.83 1.61 -5.23
N PRO A 302 -5.92 0.91 -5.61
CA PRO A 302 -7.24 1.20 -5.07
C PRO A 302 -7.33 1.01 -3.55
N HIS A 303 -6.88 -0.11 -3.04
CA HIS A 303 -7.06 -0.45 -1.63
C HIS A 303 -6.40 0.55 -0.67
N THR A 304 -5.17 0.95 -0.95
CA THR A 304 -4.40 1.85 -0.06
C THR A 304 -4.94 3.27 -0.11
N THR A 305 -5.23 3.77 -1.31
CA THR A 305 -5.75 5.13 -1.55
C THR A 305 -7.14 5.30 -0.95
N VAL A 306 -8.04 4.36 -1.22
CA VAL A 306 -9.42 4.38 -0.68
C VAL A 306 -9.43 4.29 0.84
N THR A 307 -8.63 3.40 1.44
CA THR A 307 -8.56 3.30 2.91
C THR A 307 -8.05 4.61 3.52
N THR A 308 -7.07 5.27 2.90
CA THR A 308 -6.58 6.57 3.39
C THR A 308 -7.68 7.63 3.28
N MET A 309 -8.38 7.72 2.15
CA MET A 309 -9.48 8.69 1.98
C MET A 309 -10.62 8.45 2.98
N GLU A 310 -10.99 7.19 3.24
CA GLU A 310 -11.98 6.84 4.28
C GLU A 310 -11.55 7.32 5.67
N LEU A 311 -10.26 7.17 6.00
CA LEU A 311 -9.69 7.65 7.25
C LEU A 311 -9.69 9.19 7.33
N VAL A 312 -9.34 9.90 6.25
CA VAL A 312 -9.42 11.37 6.20
C VAL A 312 -10.85 11.84 6.43
N VAL A 313 -11.82 11.23 5.76
CA VAL A 313 -13.25 11.54 5.94
C VAL A 313 -13.68 11.31 7.39
N SER A 314 -13.26 10.21 8.01
CA SER A 314 -13.54 9.91 9.42
C SER A 314 -12.94 10.96 10.38
N ARG A 315 -11.72 11.42 10.11
CA ARG A 315 -11.07 12.48 10.90
C ARG A 315 -11.77 13.82 10.74
N MET A 316 -12.12 14.21 9.53
CA MET A 316 -12.80 15.47 9.25
C MET A 316 -14.18 15.56 9.89
N ILE A 317 -14.93 14.45 9.97
CA ILE A 317 -16.22 14.43 10.67
C ILE A 317 -16.06 14.65 12.18
N THR A 318 -14.99 14.14 12.77
CA THR A 318 -14.72 14.27 14.21
C THR A 318 -14.00 15.57 14.58
N HIS A 319 -13.45 16.27 13.59
CA HIS A 319 -12.72 17.56 13.76
C HIS A 319 -13.33 18.59 12.80
N SER A 320 -14.49 19.15 13.21
CA SER A 320 -15.27 20.08 12.38
C SER A 320 -14.51 21.37 12.03
N GLU A 321 -13.59 21.81 12.89
CA GLU A 321 -12.70 22.94 12.64
C GLU A 321 -11.75 22.69 11.48
N VAL A 322 -11.18 21.48 11.40
CA VAL A 322 -10.30 21.07 10.28
C VAL A 322 -11.09 21.03 8.97
N PHE A 323 -12.30 20.46 9.02
CA PHE A 323 -13.18 20.43 7.86
C PHE A 323 -13.53 21.83 7.36
N LYS A 324 -13.86 22.74 8.28
CA LYS A 324 -14.18 24.14 7.97
C LYS A 324 -12.98 24.86 7.36
N THR A 325 -11.79 24.73 7.97
CA THR A 325 -10.57 25.37 7.47
C THR A 325 -10.21 24.90 6.06
N ALA A 326 -10.27 23.60 5.80
CA ALA A 326 -10.03 23.03 4.47
C ALA A 326 -11.08 23.53 3.44
N ARG A 327 -12.35 23.66 3.85
CA ARG A 327 -13.42 24.20 3.00
C ARG A 327 -13.19 25.69 2.70
N ASP A 328 -12.85 26.49 3.69
CA ASP A 328 -12.60 27.93 3.53
C ASP A 328 -11.38 28.17 2.60
N GLU A 329 -10.36 27.32 2.69
CA GLU A 329 -9.22 27.31 1.76
C GLU A 329 -9.68 27.05 0.32
N ILE A 330 -10.49 26.01 0.10
CA ILE A 330 -11.00 25.66 -1.24
C ILE A 330 -11.91 26.78 -1.77
N ASP A 331 -12.85 27.28 -0.98
CA ASP A 331 -13.76 28.35 -1.39
C ASP A 331 -12.99 29.63 -1.78
N LYS A 332 -11.88 29.94 -1.08
CA LYS A 332 -11.02 31.08 -1.36
C LYS A 332 -10.27 30.96 -2.69
N HIS A 333 -9.72 29.79 -2.98
CA HIS A 333 -8.82 29.60 -4.13
C HIS A 333 -9.54 29.12 -5.40
N VAL A 334 -10.58 28.29 -5.27
CA VAL A 334 -11.35 27.74 -6.39
C VAL A 334 -12.58 28.60 -6.69
N GLY A 335 -13.18 29.21 -5.66
CA GLY A 335 -14.45 29.94 -5.75
C GLY A 335 -15.64 28.99 -5.78
N LEU A 336 -16.82 29.54 -6.12
CA LEU A 336 -18.11 28.83 -6.09
C LEU A 336 -18.75 28.68 -7.48
N SER A 337 -18.02 29.00 -8.55
CA SER A 337 -18.51 28.99 -9.94
C SER A 337 -18.11 27.75 -10.74
N ARG A 338 -17.19 26.93 -10.23
CA ARG A 338 -16.68 25.72 -10.87
C ARG A 338 -16.28 24.68 -9.84
N LEU A 339 -16.01 23.46 -10.29
CA LEU A 339 -15.39 22.43 -9.44
C LEU A 339 -13.88 22.61 -9.38
N ILE A 340 -13.28 21.98 -8.38
CA ILE A 340 -11.84 21.86 -8.20
C ILE A 340 -11.23 21.07 -9.37
N GLU A 341 -10.03 21.47 -9.81
CA GLU A 341 -9.25 20.82 -10.85
C GLU A 341 -7.84 20.47 -10.38
N ASP A 342 -7.13 19.64 -11.15
CA ASP A 342 -5.77 19.17 -10.81
C ASP A 342 -4.79 20.35 -10.62
N ALA A 343 -4.98 21.44 -11.37
CA ALA A 343 -4.16 22.64 -11.28
C ALA A 343 -4.37 23.46 -9.99
N ASP A 344 -5.52 23.30 -9.33
CA ASP A 344 -5.81 24.04 -8.10
C ASP A 344 -5.08 23.46 -6.88
N LEU A 345 -4.70 22.18 -6.95
CA LEU A 345 -4.15 21.44 -5.82
C LEU A 345 -2.89 22.09 -5.22
N VAL A 346 -2.10 22.78 -6.03
CA VAL A 346 -0.90 23.51 -5.57
C VAL A 346 -1.25 24.66 -4.60
N ASN A 347 -2.47 25.18 -4.68
CA ASN A 347 -2.96 26.28 -3.85
C ASN A 347 -3.80 25.82 -2.64
N LEU A 348 -3.77 24.51 -2.34
CA LEU A 348 -4.54 23.90 -1.25
C LEU A 348 -3.61 23.22 -0.22
N PRO A 349 -2.66 23.94 0.38
CA PRO A 349 -1.69 23.39 1.32
C PRO A 349 -2.35 22.80 2.56
N TYR A 350 -3.43 23.37 3.09
CA TYR A 350 -4.09 22.84 4.29
C TYR A 350 -4.80 21.50 4.03
N LEU A 351 -5.40 21.33 2.84
CA LEU A 351 -5.93 20.03 2.43
C LEU A 351 -4.82 18.98 2.37
N HIS A 352 -3.65 19.32 1.81
CA HIS A 352 -2.49 18.43 1.79
C HIS A 352 -1.98 18.10 3.21
N CYS A 353 -1.93 19.10 4.11
CA CYS A 353 -1.57 18.91 5.51
C CYS A 353 -2.53 17.95 6.23
N THR A 354 -3.83 18.05 5.95
CA THR A 354 -4.85 17.14 6.50
C THR A 354 -4.66 15.71 6.04
N ILE A 355 -4.35 15.51 4.76
CA ILE A 355 -4.03 14.17 4.21
C ILE A 355 -2.75 13.63 4.84
N ASN A 356 -1.70 14.45 4.94
CA ASN A 356 -0.41 14.05 5.51
C ASN A 356 -0.54 13.68 7.00
N GLU A 357 -1.29 14.45 7.79
CA GLU A 357 -1.52 14.12 9.19
C GLU A 357 -2.31 12.82 9.36
N THR A 358 -3.27 12.56 8.47
CA THR A 358 -3.97 11.27 8.46
C THR A 358 -3.01 10.14 8.10
N LEU A 359 -2.16 10.32 7.10
CA LEU A 359 -1.13 9.34 6.72
C LEU A 359 -0.12 9.09 7.84
N ARG A 360 0.18 10.07 8.68
CA ARG A 360 1.04 9.92 9.85
C ARG A 360 0.35 9.13 10.95
N LEU A 361 -0.87 9.53 11.32
CA LEU A 361 -1.56 9.05 12.51
C LEU A 361 -2.28 7.70 12.28
N ASP A 362 -2.96 7.59 11.13
CA ASP A 362 -3.80 6.43 10.76
C ASP A 362 -3.19 5.62 9.61
N GLN A 363 -1.90 5.46 9.62
CA GLN A 363 -1.11 4.85 8.58
C GLN A 363 -1.64 3.47 8.14
N VAL A 364 -1.89 3.31 6.83
CA VAL A 364 -2.34 2.04 6.23
C VAL A 364 -1.24 0.98 6.27
N VAL A 365 0.02 1.39 6.06
CA VAL A 365 1.20 0.53 6.06
C VAL A 365 2.11 0.90 7.23
N ARG A 366 1.81 0.40 8.43
CA ARG A 366 2.54 0.70 9.67
C ARG A 366 3.91 0.05 9.78
N VAL A 367 4.08 -1.09 9.13
CA VAL A 367 5.36 -1.80 8.95
C VAL A 367 5.57 -1.95 7.47
N LEU A 368 6.69 -1.46 6.94
CA LEU A 368 6.95 -1.55 5.51
C LEU A 368 7.00 -3.01 5.03
N PRO A 369 6.64 -3.27 3.76
CA PRO A 369 6.81 -4.60 3.20
C PRO A 369 8.23 -5.11 3.42
N PRO A 370 8.43 -6.34 3.90
CA PRO A 370 9.73 -6.83 4.32
C PRO A 370 10.80 -6.68 3.23
N HIS A 371 12.00 -6.25 3.64
CA HIS A 371 13.22 -6.25 2.83
C HIS A 371 14.08 -7.44 3.22
N GLU A 372 15.15 -7.71 2.46
CA GLU A 372 16.14 -8.74 2.78
C GLU A 372 17.53 -8.26 2.38
N SER A 373 18.52 -8.44 3.26
CA SER A 373 19.91 -8.06 2.96
C SER A 373 20.53 -9.04 1.94
N SER A 374 21.15 -8.49 0.88
CA SER A 374 21.89 -9.28 -0.12
C SER A 374 23.21 -9.84 0.39
N GLU A 375 23.81 -9.13 1.32
CA GLU A 375 25.11 -9.42 1.93
C GLU A 375 25.14 -8.92 3.37
N GLU A 376 26.23 -9.15 4.10
CA GLU A 376 26.42 -8.64 5.43
C GLU A 376 26.63 -7.11 5.41
N CYS A 377 26.16 -6.44 6.48
CA CYS A 377 26.31 -5.01 6.63
C CYS A 377 26.34 -4.61 8.11
N THR A 378 26.46 -3.30 8.36
CA THR A 378 26.37 -2.72 9.70
C THR A 378 25.19 -1.78 9.77
N VAL A 379 24.39 -1.87 10.86
CA VAL A 379 23.27 -0.97 11.17
C VAL A 379 23.36 -0.55 12.63
N GLY A 380 23.46 0.75 12.90
CA GLY A 380 23.62 1.28 14.24
C GLY A 380 24.84 0.73 14.98
N GLY A 381 25.91 0.41 14.27
CA GLY A 381 27.13 -0.20 14.82
C GLY A 381 27.04 -1.72 15.02
N TYR A 382 25.90 -2.35 14.81
CA TYR A 382 25.72 -3.79 14.93
C TYR A 382 25.97 -4.51 13.60
N HIS A 383 26.56 -5.70 13.67
CA HIS A 383 26.72 -6.58 12.51
C HIS A 383 25.39 -7.24 12.13
N VAL A 384 25.02 -7.18 10.86
CA VAL A 384 23.82 -7.79 10.30
C VAL A 384 24.25 -8.80 9.22
N PRO A 385 24.00 -10.10 9.40
CA PRO A 385 24.35 -11.13 8.43
C PRO A 385 23.59 -10.98 7.11
N GLY A 386 24.16 -11.46 6.00
CA GLY A 386 23.49 -11.58 4.72
C GLY A 386 22.27 -12.52 4.80
N GLY A 387 21.23 -12.28 3.99
CA GLY A 387 19.96 -13.02 4.03
C GLY A 387 19.09 -12.70 5.25
N THR A 388 19.39 -11.63 5.97
CA THR A 388 18.56 -11.16 7.09
C THR A 388 17.36 -10.39 6.56
N GLN A 389 16.16 -10.80 6.96
CA GLN A 389 14.93 -10.05 6.70
C GLN A 389 14.96 -8.73 7.48
N LEU A 390 14.52 -7.63 6.88
CA LEU A 390 14.41 -6.33 7.55
C LEU A 390 12.95 -5.93 7.65
N LEU A 391 12.48 -5.66 8.86
CA LEU A 391 11.19 -5.07 9.18
C LEU A 391 11.39 -3.63 9.67
N ILE A 392 10.86 -2.68 8.93
CA ILE A 392 10.90 -1.26 9.27
C ILE A 392 9.57 -0.87 9.89
N ASN A 393 9.58 -0.57 11.19
CA ASN A 393 8.40 -0.14 11.92
C ASN A 393 8.25 1.39 11.82
N VAL A 394 7.63 1.85 10.74
CA VAL A 394 7.43 3.28 10.48
C VAL A 394 6.48 3.91 11.50
N TRP A 395 5.52 3.11 12.01
CA TRP A 395 4.56 3.59 13.01
C TRP A 395 5.26 4.10 14.28
N SER A 396 6.36 3.46 14.72
CA SER A 396 7.12 3.92 15.88
C SER A 396 7.68 5.33 15.70
N VAL A 397 8.17 5.65 14.50
CA VAL A 397 8.72 6.98 14.17
C VAL A 397 7.61 8.01 14.00
N HIS A 398 6.47 7.64 13.44
CA HIS A 398 5.32 8.52 13.30
C HIS A 398 4.63 8.85 14.65
N MET A 399 4.82 8.01 15.66
CA MET A 399 4.26 8.19 17.01
C MET A 399 5.31 8.58 18.05
N ASP A 400 6.53 8.91 17.62
CA ASP A 400 7.64 9.26 18.51
C ASP A 400 7.46 10.68 19.07
N PRO A 401 7.33 10.85 20.41
CA PRO A 401 7.17 12.17 21.03
C PRO A 401 8.42 13.05 20.92
N GLU A 402 9.61 12.48 20.66
CA GLU A 402 10.82 13.25 20.40
C GLU A 402 10.83 13.90 19.00
N LEU A 403 10.05 13.32 18.06
CA LEU A 403 9.96 13.81 16.68
C LEU A 403 8.68 14.61 16.40
N TRP A 404 7.61 14.35 17.17
CA TRP A 404 6.29 14.95 16.96
C TRP A 404 5.70 15.40 18.30
N GLU A 405 5.41 16.68 18.44
CA GLU A 405 4.68 17.20 19.58
C GLU A 405 3.24 16.63 19.61
N ASP A 406 2.78 16.14 20.77
CA ASP A 406 1.47 15.48 20.90
C ASP A 406 1.21 14.47 19.76
N PRO A 407 1.99 13.36 19.66
CA PRO A 407 1.98 12.50 18.48
C PRO A 407 0.64 11.77 18.26
N ASP A 408 -0.19 11.65 19.28
CA ASP A 408 -1.52 11.02 19.27
C ASP A 408 -2.64 11.98 18.83
N LYS A 409 -2.38 13.31 18.80
CA LYS A 409 -3.37 14.32 18.41
C LYS A 409 -3.36 14.56 16.91
N PHE A 410 -4.53 14.76 16.33
CA PHE A 410 -4.70 15.10 14.93
C PHE A 410 -4.53 16.61 14.74
N LYS A 411 -3.38 17.03 14.25
CA LYS A 411 -2.97 18.43 14.07
C LYS A 411 -2.40 18.64 12.65
N PRO A 412 -3.22 18.92 11.63
CA PRO A 412 -2.74 19.17 10.26
C PRO A 412 -1.71 20.30 10.17
N GLU A 413 -1.81 21.30 11.04
CA GLU A 413 -0.98 22.51 11.08
C GLU A 413 0.51 22.19 11.22
N ARG A 414 0.87 21.03 11.78
CA ARG A 414 2.27 20.61 11.91
C ARG A 414 2.98 20.46 10.57
N PHE A 415 2.24 20.25 9.49
CA PHE A 415 2.76 20.15 8.13
C PHE A 415 2.79 21.48 7.38
N LEU A 416 2.15 22.55 7.87
CA LEU A 416 2.22 23.89 7.26
C LEU A 416 3.59 24.57 7.44
N MET A 417 4.26 24.26 8.55
CA MET A 417 5.54 24.89 8.92
C MET A 417 6.77 24.01 8.66
N CYS A 418 6.57 22.82 8.10
CA CYS A 418 7.67 21.90 7.84
C CYS A 418 8.13 22.04 6.39
N GLU A 419 9.37 22.51 6.18
CA GLU A 419 10.06 22.35 4.91
C GLU A 419 10.26 20.86 4.62
N GLU A 420 10.19 20.44 3.35
CA GLU A 420 10.32 19.02 2.95
C GLU A 420 11.60 18.38 3.48
N GLU A 421 12.70 19.12 3.52
CA GLU A 421 14.00 18.66 4.04
C GLU A 421 13.97 18.35 5.55
N GLN A 422 13.16 19.07 6.33
CA GLN A 422 13.02 18.85 7.78
C GLN A 422 12.15 17.63 8.10
N VAL A 423 11.27 17.24 7.15
CA VAL A 423 10.40 16.07 7.30
C VAL A 423 11.23 14.78 7.17
N GLY A 424 12.03 14.63 6.12
CA GLY A 424 12.98 13.53 5.93
C GLY A 424 12.48 12.16 6.39
N CYS A 425 13.33 11.39 7.05
CA CYS A 425 12.98 10.06 7.55
C CYS A 425 12.07 10.03 8.80
N LYS A 426 11.56 11.18 9.28
CA LYS A 426 10.52 11.19 10.33
C LYS A 426 9.10 10.95 9.78
N PHE A 427 8.88 11.15 8.47
CA PHE A 427 7.57 10.95 7.81
C PHE A 427 7.72 10.09 6.55
N LEU A 428 7.33 8.83 6.64
CA LEU A 428 7.56 7.79 5.64
C LEU A 428 6.28 7.06 5.22
N PRO A 429 5.18 7.75 4.88
CA PRO A 429 3.92 7.09 4.54
C PRO A 429 4.04 6.24 3.26
N PHE A 430 4.96 6.59 2.38
CA PHE A 430 5.25 5.90 1.12
C PHE A 430 6.59 5.16 1.12
N GLY A 431 7.23 5.01 2.29
CA GLY A 431 8.59 4.50 2.41
C GLY A 431 9.64 5.48 1.86
N SER A 432 10.87 5.00 1.68
CA SER A 432 11.98 5.76 1.13
C SER A 432 12.96 4.84 0.38
N GLY A 433 13.98 5.42 -0.26
CA GLY A 433 15.00 4.70 -0.99
C GLY A 433 14.49 4.07 -2.29
N ARG A 434 15.21 3.06 -2.79
CA ARG A 434 14.91 2.38 -4.05
C ARG A 434 13.53 1.74 -4.09
N ARG A 435 13.03 1.29 -2.95
CA ARG A 435 11.73 0.62 -2.80
C ARG A 435 10.59 1.57 -2.41
N GLN A 436 10.83 2.88 -2.43
CA GLN A 436 9.77 3.88 -2.24
C GLN A 436 8.59 3.64 -3.18
N CYS A 437 7.37 3.93 -2.71
CA CYS A 437 6.16 3.79 -3.49
C CYS A 437 6.24 4.58 -4.81
N PRO A 438 6.12 3.92 -5.97
CA PRO A 438 6.18 4.63 -7.25
C PRO A 438 4.92 5.47 -7.51
N GLY A 439 3.79 5.10 -6.89
CA GLY A 439 2.51 5.74 -7.07
C GLY A 439 2.20 6.90 -6.11
N ALA A 440 3.16 7.31 -5.27
CA ALA A 440 2.93 8.35 -4.25
C ALA A 440 2.34 9.64 -4.82
N GLY A 441 2.91 10.14 -5.92
CA GLY A 441 2.43 11.37 -6.58
C GLY A 441 1.02 11.25 -7.15
N LEU A 442 0.65 10.09 -7.74
CA LEU A 442 -0.70 9.84 -8.21
C LEU A 442 -1.68 9.71 -7.03
N ALA A 443 -1.30 8.98 -5.99
CA ALA A 443 -2.15 8.78 -4.81
C ALA A 443 -2.47 10.11 -4.11
N MET A 444 -1.48 10.99 -3.90
CA MET A 444 -1.69 12.30 -3.30
C MET A 444 -2.61 13.18 -4.14
N ARG A 445 -2.43 13.23 -5.47
CA ARG A 445 -3.32 13.97 -6.39
C ARG A 445 -4.74 13.44 -6.33
N LEU A 446 -4.90 12.12 -6.38
CA LEU A 446 -6.21 11.48 -6.38
C LEU A 446 -6.95 11.72 -5.06
N MET A 447 -6.26 11.57 -3.93
CA MET A 447 -6.83 11.87 -2.61
C MET A 447 -7.23 13.34 -2.49
N ALA A 448 -6.33 14.26 -2.85
CA ALA A 448 -6.59 15.70 -2.72
C ALA A 448 -7.75 16.15 -3.63
N LEU A 449 -7.80 15.69 -4.88
CA LEU A 449 -8.85 16.06 -5.82
C LEU A 449 -10.22 15.47 -5.43
N SER A 450 -10.26 14.19 -5.01
CA SER A 450 -11.49 13.52 -4.59
C SER A 450 -12.06 14.11 -3.30
N LEU A 451 -11.22 14.22 -2.27
CA LEU A 451 -11.61 14.78 -0.98
C LEU A 451 -11.93 16.27 -1.11
N GLY A 452 -11.13 17.03 -1.84
CA GLY A 452 -11.37 18.44 -2.12
C GLY A 452 -12.73 18.67 -2.78
N THR A 453 -13.11 17.85 -3.77
CA THR A 453 -14.42 17.92 -4.41
C THR A 453 -15.56 17.59 -3.44
N LEU A 454 -15.40 16.56 -2.61
CA LEU A 454 -16.41 16.20 -1.61
C LEU A 454 -16.60 17.31 -0.56
N ILE A 455 -15.49 17.91 -0.06
CA ILE A 455 -15.50 19.03 0.90
C ILE A 455 -16.14 20.27 0.28
N HIS A 456 -15.79 20.57 -0.96
CA HIS A 456 -16.26 21.75 -1.68
C HIS A 456 -17.76 21.68 -1.98
N CYS A 457 -18.25 20.51 -2.43
CA CYS A 457 -19.59 20.35 -2.99
C CYS A 457 -20.68 19.98 -1.96
N PHE A 458 -20.28 19.35 -0.83
CA PHE A 458 -21.25 18.74 0.06
C PHE A 458 -21.04 19.10 1.54
N ASP A 459 -22.13 19.22 2.28
CA ASP A 459 -22.15 19.12 3.72
C ASP A 459 -22.22 17.66 4.14
N TRP A 460 -21.49 17.30 5.19
CA TRP A 460 -21.33 15.91 5.63
C TRP A 460 -21.99 15.69 6.99
N GLU A 461 -22.84 14.70 7.05
CA GLU A 461 -23.49 14.27 8.28
C GLU A 461 -23.25 12.77 8.51
N LYS A 462 -22.75 12.42 9.70
CA LYS A 462 -22.48 11.01 10.04
C LYS A 462 -23.79 10.27 10.25
N ALA A 463 -24.01 9.18 9.54
CA ALA A 463 -25.08 8.24 9.85
C ALA A 463 -24.65 7.30 11.00
N GLU A 464 -25.56 6.99 11.92
CA GLU A 464 -25.30 6.19 13.14
C GLU A 464 -25.12 4.68 12.86
N GLU A 465 -24.85 4.28 11.63
CA GLU A 465 -24.80 2.88 11.21
C GLU A 465 -23.39 2.35 10.96
N ARG A 466 -23.21 1.04 11.13
CA ARG A 466 -22.05 0.32 10.63
C ARG A 466 -22.46 -0.52 9.39
N PRO A 467 -21.71 -0.53 8.28
CA PRO A 467 -20.41 0.15 8.01
C PRO A 467 -20.51 1.67 8.03
N PHE A 468 -19.35 2.38 8.01
CA PHE A 468 -19.24 3.82 8.08
C PHE A 468 -19.97 4.50 6.90
N LYS A 469 -21.12 5.09 7.19
CA LYS A 469 -21.96 5.76 6.20
C LYS A 469 -22.05 7.24 6.47
N ILE A 470 -22.16 8.04 5.41
CA ILE A 470 -22.30 9.49 5.44
C ILE A 470 -23.51 9.90 4.60
N ILE A 471 -24.19 10.92 5.06
CA ILE A 471 -25.19 11.65 4.30
C ILE A 471 -24.49 12.87 3.71
N PHE A 472 -24.43 12.92 2.37
CA PHE A 472 -23.90 14.06 1.62
C PHE A 472 -25.06 14.96 1.20
N ARG A 473 -25.09 16.18 1.73
CA ARG A 473 -26.07 17.19 1.33
C ARG A 473 -25.41 18.20 0.39
N PRO A 474 -25.92 18.40 -0.84
CA PRO A 474 -25.36 19.40 -1.75
C PRO A 474 -25.39 20.80 -1.10
N ARG A 475 -24.28 21.51 -1.18
CA ARG A 475 -24.23 22.91 -0.74
C ARG A 475 -25.06 23.79 -1.64
N GLU A 476 -25.94 24.61 -1.07
CA GLU A 476 -26.85 25.51 -1.80
C GLU A 476 -26.10 26.36 -2.83
N LYS A 477 -24.95 26.93 -2.43
CA LYS A 477 -24.11 27.80 -3.27
C LYS A 477 -23.55 27.11 -4.53
N LEU A 478 -23.43 25.78 -4.54
CA LEU A 478 -22.89 24.99 -5.63
C LEU A 478 -23.93 24.17 -6.39
N THR A 479 -25.20 24.28 -6.03
CA THR A 479 -26.31 23.54 -6.70
C THR A 479 -26.35 23.79 -8.20
N LYS A 480 -26.12 25.04 -8.65
CA LYS A 480 -26.09 25.38 -10.07
C LYS A 480 -24.92 24.69 -10.81
N VAL A 481 -23.75 24.62 -10.18
CA VAL A 481 -22.57 23.97 -10.76
C VAL A 481 -22.78 22.46 -10.83
N LEU A 482 -23.31 21.86 -9.77
CA LEU A 482 -23.60 20.42 -9.72
C LEU A 482 -24.71 20.00 -10.71
N ALA A 483 -25.70 20.87 -10.97
CA ALA A 483 -26.76 20.62 -11.93
C ALA A 483 -26.29 20.65 -13.41
N GLN A 484 -25.10 21.20 -13.67
CA GLN A 484 -24.51 21.26 -15.02
C GLN A 484 -23.58 20.07 -15.32
N LEU A 485 -23.34 19.18 -14.35
CA LEU A 485 -22.55 17.97 -14.55
C LEU A 485 -23.35 16.90 -15.27
#